data_6d5683fe5852734d9fac6871e15855ad
#
_entry.id   6d5683fe5852734d9fac6871e15855ad
#
_cell.length_a   1.000
_cell.length_b   1.000
_cell.length_c   1.000
_cell.angle_alpha   90.00
_cell.angle_beta   90.00
_cell.angle_gamma   90.00
#
_symmetry.space_group_name_H-M   'P 1'
#
loop_
_entity.id
_entity.type
_entity.pdbx_description
1 polymer ?
#
loop_
_entity_poly.entity_id
_entity_poly.type
_entity_poly.pdbx_seq_one_letter_code
_entity_poly.pdbx_strand_id
1 'polypeptide(L)'
;YLLQKHDEDFFQAGAAEIDDFKDYLIIKKQLADIAAQVNLNDDRVLVYGQPIYDVCRHAFTTAESLMRLRLPELGMIYPDVFIPIAEQEENIHALTRVILNKVCRYLAAHDQPDRISVNFSMYEITKKGFYDDVMGILSTYRFDRARIAFEITESLNAEHLDEIRDILQKFRDLGIKIYLDDFGTGYSNLEHITNLPIDVIKFDKSLVDSSGYSERSKYLVEGMSSMFHTIGYQLLYEGIETAPDQERCIG
;
A
#
# COMPACT_ATOMS: atom_id res chain seq x y z
N TYR A 1 -23.75 1.16 9.77
CA TYR A 1 -23.18 1.86 8.62
C TYR A 1 -23.72 3.29 8.46
N LEU A 2 -25.01 3.50 8.17
CA LEU A 2 -25.55 4.86 7.95
C LEU A 2 -25.48 5.74 9.20
N LEU A 3 -25.75 5.21 10.38
CA LEU A 3 -25.60 5.94 11.65
C LEU A 3 -24.14 6.32 11.92
N GLN A 4 -23.18 5.41 11.66
CA GLN A 4 -21.75 5.70 11.78
C GLN A 4 -21.29 6.80 10.82
N LYS A 5 -21.80 6.77 9.57
CA LYS A 5 -21.49 7.78 8.55
C LYS A 5 -21.96 9.19 8.94
N HIS A 6 -23.06 9.30 9.72
CA HIS A 6 -23.67 10.58 10.08
C HIS A 6 -23.46 11.00 11.55
N ASP A 7 -22.79 10.13 12.35
CA ASP A 7 -22.52 10.38 13.78
C ASP A 7 -23.80 10.73 14.58
N GLU A 8 -24.91 10.05 14.26
CA GLU A 8 -26.23 10.29 14.83
C GLU A 8 -26.82 8.99 15.41
N ASP A 9 -27.58 9.12 16.51
CA ASP A 9 -28.33 7.98 17.10
C ASP A 9 -29.56 7.59 16.28
N PHE A 10 -30.08 8.53 15.51
CA PHE A 10 -31.24 8.34 14.64
C PHE A 10 -31.09 9.12 13.34
N PHE A 11 -31.24 8.42 12.20
CA PHE A 11 -31.09 8.99 10.87
C PHE A 11 -32.17 8.46 9.94
N GLN A 12 -32.83 9.37 9.19
CA GLN A 12 -33.80 9.01 8.15
C GLN A 12 -33.08 9.01 6.80
N ALA A 13 -32.78 7.83 6.26
CA ALA A 13 -32.10 7.68 4.98
C ALA A 13 -32.98 8.14 3.80
N GLY A 14 -32.40 8.93 2.92
CA GLY A 14 -32.94 9.23 1.61
C GLY A 14 -32.62 8.15 0.58
N ALA A 15 -32.98 8.38 -0.67
CA ALA A 15 -32.77 7.38 -1.74
C ALA A 15 -31.28 7.12 -2.01
N ALA A 16 -30.45 8.16 -1.98
CA ALA A 16 -29.01 8.04 -2.23
C ALA A 16 -28.32 7.20 -1.14
N GLU A 17 -28.64 7.45 0.14
CA GLU A 17 -28.08 6.68 1.26
C GLU A 17 -28.53 5.22 1.25
N ILE A 18 -29.75 4.96 0.75
CA ILE A 18 -30.26 3.58 0.60
C ILE A 18 -29.50 2.87 -0.52
N ASP A 19 -29.18 3.52 -1.62
CA ASP A 19 -28.40 2.93 -2.71
C ASP A 19 -26.95 2.72 -2.28
N ASP A 20 -26.30 3.68 -1.62
CA ASP A 20 -24.97 3.50 -1.00
C ASP A 20 -24.93 2.28 -0.06
N PHE A 21 -26.01 2.07 0.71
CA PHE A 21 -26.08 0.93 1.62
C PHE A 21 -26.26 -0.41 0.89
N LYS A 22 -27.00 -0.43 -0.22
CA LYS A 22 -27.10 -1.62 -1.08
C LYS A 22 -25.75 -1.98 -1.69
N ASP A 23 -25.02 -0.98 -2.21
CA ASP A 23 -23.71 -1.16 -2.78
C ASP A 23 -22.73 -1.71 -1.73
N TYR A 24 -22.74 -1.14 -0.51
CA TYR A 24 -21.98 -1.67 0.63
C TYR A 24 -22.29 -3.15 0.89
N LEU A 25 -23.57 -3.56 0.92
CA LEU A 25 -23.96 -4.96 1.15
C LEU A 25 -23.50 -5.90 0.03
N ILE A 26 -23.55 -5.44 -1.23
CA ILE A 26 -23.04 -6.19 -2.38
C ILE A 26 -21.52 -6.38 -2.23
N ILE A 27 -20.76 -5.31 -1.97
CA ILE A 27 -19.32 -5.35 -1.80
C ILE A 27 -18.96 -6.31 -0.66
N LYS A 28 -19.56 -6.12 0.52
CA LYS A 28 -19.34 -6.98 1.70
C LYS A 28 -19.55 -8.46 1.39
N LYS A 29 -20.64 -8.80 0.72
CA LYS A 29 -20.95 -10.18 0.32
C LYS A 29 -19.91 -10.74 -0.66
N GLN A 30 -19.50 -9.96 -1.64
CA GLN A 30 -18.51 -10.38 -2.65
C GLN A 30 -17.13 -10.58 -2.02
N LEU A 31 -16.73 -9.70 -1.09
CA LEU A 31 -15.48 -9.85 -0.34
C LEU A 31 -15.45 -11.13 0.51
N ALA A 32 -16.55 -11.42 1.21
CA ALA A 32 -16.70 -12.66 1.98
C ALA A 32 -16.64 -13.91 1.06
N ASP A 33 -17.23 -13.85 -0.12
CA ASP A 33 -17.18 -14.93 -1.11
C ASP A 33 -15.77 -15.16 -1.66
N ILE A 34 -15.01 -14.07 -1.99
CA ILE A 34 -13.60 -14.15 -2.38
C ILE A 34 -12.77 -14.81 -1.29
N ALA A 35 -12.96 -14.41 -0.04
CA ALA A 35 -12.23 -14.97 1.09
C ALA A 35 -12.55 -16.47 1.31
N ALA A 36 -13.80 -16.86 1.17
CA ALA A 36 -14.23 -18.26 1.36
C ALA A 36 -13.74 -19.20 0.25
N GLN A 37 -13.61 -18.72 -0.99
CA GLN A 37 -13.20 -19.55 -2.12
C GLN A 37 -11.70 -19.87 -2.15
N VAL A 38 -10.87 -19.09 -1.45
CA VAL A 38 -9.40 -19.25 -1.42
C VAL A 38 -8.77 -19.33 -2.83
N ASN A 39 -9.36 -18.66 -3.81
CA ASN A 39 -8.92 -18.67 -5.20
C ASN A 39 -7.90 -17.56 -5.45
N LEU A 40 -6.62 -17.88 -5.47
CA LEU A 40 -5.53 -16.92 -5.71
C LEU A 40 -5.53 -16.30 -7.13
N ASN A 41 -6.39 -16.76 -8.02
CA ASN A 41 -6.56 -16.21 -9.37
C ASN A 41 -7.96 -15.59 -9.59
N ASP A 42 -8.65 -15.18 -8.52
CA ASP A 42 -9.99 -14.60 -8.63
C ASP A 42 -10.01 -13.41 -9.60
N ASP A 43 -10.86 -13.49 -10.63
CA ASP A 43 -10.93 -12.50 -11.70
C ASP A 43 -11.61 -11.19 -11.29
N ARG A 44 -12.28 -11.18 -10.13
CA ARG A 44 -12.86 -9.96 -9.56
C ARG A 44 -11.79 -9.03 -8.98
N VAL A 45 -10.67 -9.59 -8.52
CA VAL A 45 -9.54 -8.84 -7.93
C VAL A 45 -8.52 -8.55 -9.03
N LEU A 46 -8.43 -7.31 -9.47
CA LEU A 46 -7.52 -6.87 -10.52
C LEU A 46 -6.28 -6.19 -9.96
N VAL A 47 -5.17 -6.32 -10.68
CA VAL A 47 -3.91 -5.60 -10.39
C VAL A 47 -3.68 -4.57 -11.48
N TYR A 48 -3.55 -3.31 -11.10
CA TYR A 48 -3.07 -2.23 -11.95
C TYR A 48 -1.66 -1.87 -11.53
N GLY A 49 -0.80 -1.53 -12.46
CA GLY A 49 0.56 -1.06 -12.17
C GLY A 49 0.66 0.44 -12.37
N GLN A 50 1.03 1.18 -11.33
CA GLN A 50 1.41 2.59 -11.43
C GLN A 50 2.92 2.66 -11.62
N PRO A 51 3.42 3.16 -12.77
CA PRO A 51 4.86 3.21 -13.02
C PRO A 51 5.51 4.28 -12.17
N ILE A 52 6.72 3.99 -11.66
CA ILE A 52 7.54 4.88 -10.85
C ILE A 52 8.78 5.26 -11.65
N TYR A 53 9.01 6.57 -11.77
CA TYR A 53 10.13 7.14 -12.51
C TYR A 53 11.39 7.18 -11.66
N ASP A 54 12.48 6.59 -12.14
CA ASP A 54 13.81 6.66 -11.55
C ASP A 54 14.55 7.87 -12.13
N VAL A 55 14.78 8.87 -11.29
CA VAL A 55 15.42 10.13 -11.69
C VAL A 55 16.89 9.97 -12.08
N CYS A 56 17.59 9.00 -11.49
CA CYS A 56 19.00 8.73 -11.81
C CYS A 56 19.15 8.01 -13.15
N ARG A 57 18.21 7.10 -13.46
CA ARG A 57 18.23 6.30 -14.68
C ARG A 57 17.42 6.92 -15.83
N HIS A 58 16.70 8.00 -15.57
CA HIS A 58 15.78 8.67 -16.51
C HIS A 58 14.80 7.69 -17.19
N ALA A 59 14.22 6.77 -16.41
CA ALA A 59 13.35 5.72 -16.92
C ALA A 59 12.31 5.27 -15.88
N PHE A 60 11.19 4.71 -16.33
CA PHE A 60 10.26 3.98 -15.47
C PHE A 60 10.83 2.58 -15.23
N THR A 61 11.31 2.33 -14.03
CA THR A 61 12.01 1.08 -13.69
C THR A 61 11.23 0.19 -12.74
N THR A 62 10.35 0.76 -11.94
CA THR A 62 9.55 0.06 -10.94
C THR A 62 8.08 0.42 -11.10
N ALA A 63 7.21 -0.34 -10.44
CA ALA A 63 5.78 -0.05 -10.43
C ALA A 63 5.18 -0.38 -9.06
N GLU A 64 4.18 0.38 -8.65
CA GLU A 64 3.32 0.02 -7.54
C GLU A 64 2.14 -0.80 -8.03
N SER A 65 1.81 -1.89 -7.30
CA SER A 65 0.62 -2.69 -7.60
C SER A 65 -0.60 -2.13 -6.87
N LEU A 66 -1.53 -1.60 -7.62
CA LEU A 66 -2.77 -1.03 -7.12
C LEU A 66 -3.92 -1.99 -7.34
N MET A 67 -4.57 -2.39 -6.25
CA MET A 67 -5.75 -3.26 -6.29
C MET A 67 -6.95 -2.55 -6.87
N ARG A 68 -7.75 -3.27 -7.67
CA ARG A 68 -9.08 -2.84 -8.11
C ARG A 68 -10.02 -4.03 -7.95
N LEU A 69 -11.26 -3.76 -7.58
CA LEU A 69 -12.29 -4.78 -7.50
C LEU A 69 -13.29 -4.57 -8.64
N ARG A 70 -13.57 -5.62 -9.41
CA ARG A 70 -14.55 -5.58 -10.50
C ARG A 70 -15.68 -6.54 -10.21
N LEU A 71 -16.85 -5.99 -9.90
CA LEU A 71 -18.04 -6.77 -9.59
C LEU A 71 -19.06 -6.70 -10.74
N PRO A 72 -19.78 -7.80 -11.03
CA PRO A 72 -20.77 -7.81 -12.11
C PRO A 72 -21.87 -6.75 -11.94
N GLU A 73 -22.29 -6.50 -10.70
CA GLU A 73 -23.38 -5.60 -10.37
C GLU A 73 -22.98 -4.12 -10.35
N LEU A 74 -21.74 -3.82 -9.95
CA LEU A 74 -21.27 -2.46 -9.66
C LEU A 74 -20.16 -1.96 -10.59
N GLY A 75 -19.64 -2.87 -11.44
CA GLY A 75 -18.50 -2.52 -12.30
C GLY A 75 -17.19 -2.43 -11.53
N MET A 76 -16.37 -1.41 -11.86
CA MET A 76 -15.06 -1.18 -11.25
C MET A 76 -15.21 -0.41 -9.94
N ILE A 77 -14.63 -0.94 -8.86
CA ILE A 77 -14.62 -0.32 -7.54
C ILE A 77 -13.17 -0.03 -7.15
N TYR A 78 -12.94 1.14 -6.60
CA TYR A 78 -11.63 1.65 -6.21
C TYR A 78 -11.29 1.31 -4.74
N PRO A 79 -10.00 1.31 -4.38
CA PRO A 79 -9.52 0.90 -3.07
C PRO A 79 -10.14 1.66 -1.88
N ASP A 80 -10.32 2.97 -2.02
CA ASP A 80 -10.93 3.86 -1.03
C ASP A 80 -12.34 3.43 -0.59
N VAL A 81 -13.06 2.70 -1.46
CA VAL A 81 -14.39 2.17 -1.16
C VAL A 81 -14.34 0.80 -0.52
N PHE A 82 -13.59 -0.16 -1.08
CA PHE A 82 -13.68 -1.55 -0.63
C PHE A 82 -12.63 -1.97 0.40
N ILE A 83 -11.46 -1.32 0.47
CA ILE A 83 -10.42 -1.66 1.46
C ILE A 83 -10.93 -1.47 2.89
N PRO A 84 -11.56 -0.33 3.26
CA PRO A 84 -12.11 -0.17 4.61
C PRO A 84 -13.13 -1.25 4.98
N ILE A 85 -13.95 -1.69 4.00
CA ILE A 85 -14.92 -2.78 4.21
C ILE A 85 -14.18 -4.11 4.41
N ALA A 86 -13.15 -4.37 3.59
CA ALA A 86 -12.39 -5.59 3.68
C ALA A 86 -11.61 -5.71 5.00
N GLU A 87 -11.09 -4.61 5.53
CA GLU A 87 -10.43 -4.55 6.84
C GLU A 87 -11.43 -4.76 7.97
N GLN A 88 -12.54 -4.04 7.97
CA GLN A 88 -13.60 -4.18 8.99
C GLN A 88 -14.16 -5.61 9.06
N GLU A 89 -14.29 -6.28 7.93
CA GLU A 89 -14.80 -7.65 7.80
C GLU A 89 -13.69 -8.72 7.82
N GLU A 90 -12.46 -8.33 8.12
CA GLU A 90 -11.27 -9.19 8.19
C GLU A 90 -10.96 -9.99 6.90
N ASN A 91 -11.42 -9.49 5.75
CA ASN A 91 -11.25 -10.13 4.45
C ASN A 91 -10.04 -9.60 3.65
N ILE A 92 -9.37 -8.54 4.12
CA ILE A 92 -8.25 -7.89 3.41
C ILE A 92 -7.14 -8.89 3.09
N HIS A 93 -6.80 -9.77 4.00
CA HIS A 93 -5.75 -10.78 3.81
C HIS A 93 -6.02 -11.69 2.59
N ALA A 94 -7.27 -12.07 2.34
CA ALA A 94 -7.60 -12.87 1.16
C ALA A 94 -7.34 -12.11 -0.15
N LEU A 95 -7.65 -10.82 -0.20
CA LEU A 95 -7.40 -9.96 -1.35
C LEU A 95 -5.91 -9.77 -1.58
N THR A 96 -5.16 -9.46 -0.53
CA THR A 96 -3.70 -9.27 -0.59
C THR A 96 -3.00 -10.53 -1.11
N ARG A 97 -3.44 -11.73 -0.70
CA ARG A 97 -2.92 -13.00 -1.24
C ARG A 97 -3.17 -13.14 -2.74
N VAL A 98 -4.34 -12.73 -3.25
CA VAL A 98 -4.64 -12.74 -4.69
C VAL A 98 -3.72 -11.78 -5.43
N ILE A 99 -3.52 -10.56 -4.93
CA ILE A 99 -2.63 -9.56 -5.51
C ILE A 99 -1.19 -10.09 -5.53
N LEU A 100 -0.68 -10.55 -4.39
CA LEU A 100 0.67 -11.11 -4.28
C LEU A 100 0.89 -12.24 -5.28
N ASN A 101 -0.06 -13.17 -5.40
CA ASN A 101 0.02 -14.27 -6.34
C ASN A 101 0.09 -13.78 -7.80
N LYS A 102 -0.76 -12.81 -8.17
CA LYS A 102 -0.77 -12.23 -9.52
C LYS A 102 0.52 -11.48 -9.84
N VAL A 103 1.04 -10.70 -8.88
CA VAL A 103 2.33 -9.99 -9.01
C VAL A 103 3.48 -11.00 -9.16
N CYS A 104 3.56 -12.02 -8.30
CA CYS A 104 4.59 -13.05 -8.40
C CYS A 104 4.57 -13.79 -9.73
N ARG A 105 3.37 -14.13 -10.21
CA ARG A 105 3.19 -14.76 -11.53
C ARG A 105 3.68 -13.86 -12.66
N TYR A 106 3.39 -12.56 -12.58
CA TYR A 106 3.84 -11.58 -13.58
C TYR A 106 5.37 -11.47 -13.57
N LEU A 107 5.99 -11.29 -12.39
CA LEU A 107 7.44 -11.17 -12.24
C LEU A 107 8.19 -12.43 -12.71
N ALA A 108 7.60 -13.61 -12.59
CA ALA A 108 8.18 -14.85 -13.07
C ALA A 108 8.12 -15.00 -14.60
N ALA A 109 7.20 -14.29 -15.25
CA ALA A 109 6.98 -14.38 -16.70
C ALA A 109 7.60 -13.22 -17.50
N HIS A 110 7.99 -12.11 -16.83
CA HIS A 110 8.44 -10.88 -17.50
C HIS A 110 9.69 -10.33 -16.82
N ASP A 111 10.60 -9.77 -17.60
CA ASP A 111 11.84 -9.14 -17.09
C ASP A 111 11.63 -7.69 -16.63
N GLN A 112 10.56 -7.05 -17.07
CA GLN A 112 10.21 -5.68 -16.69
C GLN A 112 8.83 -5.63 -16.00
N PRO A 113 8.61 -4.69 -15.08
CA PRO A 113 9.58 -3.75 -14.53
C PRO A 113 10.63 -4.44 -13.62
N ASP A 114 11.70 -3.72 -13.27
CA ASP A 114 12.75 -4.23 -12.37
C ASP A 114 12.19 -4.66 -11.02
N ARG A 115 11.17 -3.94 -10.51
CA ARG A 115 10.49 -4.27 -9.24
C ARG A 115 9.03 -3.85 -9.25
N ILE A 116 8.20 -4.65 -8.56
CA ILE A 116 6.81 -4.31 -8.26
C ILE A 116 6.62 -4.32 -6.75
N SER A 117 5.99 -3.29 -6.20
CA SER A 117 5.61 -3.25 -4.80
C SER A 117 4.18 -3.75 -4.57
N VAL A 118 3.94 -4.33 -3.40
CA VAL A 118 2.65 -4.84 -2.94
C VAL A 118 2.35 -4.26 -1.57
N ASN A 119 1.18 -3.66 -1.41
CA ASN A 119 0.70 -3.09 -0.16
C ASN A 119 0.27 -4.18 0.82
N PHE A 120 0.70 -4.06 2.07
CA PHE A 120 0.30 -4.90 3.20
C PHE A 120 -0.23 -4.03 4.34
N SER A 121 -1.42 -4.38 4.83
CA SER A 121 -1.93 -3.78 6.06
C SER A 121 -1.11 -4.25 7.27
N MET A 122 -0.82 -3.34 8.19
CA MET A 122 -0.13 -3.69 9.45
C MET A 122 -0.90 -4.73 10.26
N TYR A 123 -2.24 -4.71 10.17
CA TYR A 123 -3.09 -5.71 10.77
C TYR A 123 -2.85 -7.13 10.21
N GLU A 124 -2.52 -7.24 8.91
CA GLU A 124 -2.22 -8.55 8.31
C GLU A 124 -0.89 -9.11 8.79
N ILE A 125 0.14 -8.26 8.93
CA ILE A 125 1.50 -8.67 9.31
C ILE A 125 1.52 -9.34 10.68
N THR A 126 0.69 -8.88 11.62
CA THR A 126 0.57 -9.44 12.97
C THR A 126 -0.29 -10.71 13.05
N LYS A 127 -0.96 -11.11 11.96
CA LYS A 127 -1.75 -12.34 11.96
C LYS A 127 -0.88 -13.58 12.04
N LYS A 128 -1.27 -14.50 12.90
CA LYS A 128 -0.61 -15.81 12.99
C LYS A 128 -0.63 -16.52 11.63
N GLY A 129 0.55 -16.94 11.17
CA GLY A 129 0.70 -17.64 9.90
C GLY A 129 0.93 -16.73 8.70
N PHE A 130 0.89 -15.41 8.85
CA PHE A 130 1.11 -14.45 7.77
C PHE A 130 2.41 -14.71 7.00
N TYR A 131 3.53 -14.90 7.71
CA TYR A 131 4.82 -15.18 7.08
C TYR A 131 4.77 -16.45 6.23
N ASP A 132 4.19 -17.53 6.75
CA ASP A 132 4.11 -18.83 6.06
C ASP A 132 3.20 -18.74 4.83
N ASP A 133 2.09 -18.02 4.91
CA ASP A 133 1.18 -17.78 3.80
C ASP A 133 1.86 -17.01 2.65
N VAL A 134 2.56 -15.93 2.98
CA VAL A 134 3.32 -15.13 2.01
C VAL A 134 4.43 -15.98 1.39
N MET A 135 5.20 -16.73 2.19
CA MET A 135 6.26 -17.62 1.72
C MET A 135 5.72 -18.75 0.85
N GLY A 136 4.54 -19.28 1.16
CA GLY A 136 3.85 -20.29 0.34
C GLY A 136 3.60 -19.78 -1.08
N ILE A 137 3.12 -18.53 -1.22
CA ILE A 137 2.89 -17.92 -2.54
C ILE A 137 4.23 -17.62 -3.23
N LEU A 138 5.17 -16.97 -2.54
CA LEU A 138 6.47 -16.63 -3.09
C LEU A 138 7.20 -17.87 -3.62
N SER A 139 7.19 -19.00 -2.91
CA SER A 139 7.89 -20.22 -3.28
C SER A 139 7.32 -20.91 -4.53
N THR A 140 6.08 -20.61 -4.90
CA THR A 140 5.44 -21.15 -6.10
C THR A 140 6.09 -20.64 -7.39
N TYR A 141 6.72 -19.46 -7.34
CA TYR A 141 7.26 -18.79 -8.52
C TYR A 141 8.77 -18.61 -8.43
N ARG A 142 9.45 -18.75 -9.58
CA ARG A 142 10.91 -18.54 -9.70
C ARG A 142 11.18 -17.15 -10.27
N PHE A 143 11.61 -16.23 -9.44
CA PHE A 143 12.12 -14.91 -9.80
C PHE A 143 13.06 -14.40 -8.70
N ASP A 144 13.91 -13.43 -9.01
CA ASP A 144 14.76 -12.78 -8.02
C ASP A 144 13.89 -12.01 -7.01
N ARG A 145 14.04 -12.32 -5.72
CA ARG A 145 13.27 -11.69 -4.63
C ARG A 145 13.51 -10.17 -4.53
N ALA A 146 14.63 -9.67 -5.04
CA ALA A 146 14.88 -8.23 -5.14
C ALA A 146 13.91 -7.50 -6.10
N ARG A 147 13.15 -8.27 -6.91
CA ARG A 147 12.15 -7.74 -7.84
C ARG A 147 10.76 -7.54 -7.25
N ILE A 148 10.58 -7.84 -5.97
CA ILE A 148 9.35 -7.51 -5.24
C ILE A 148 9.69 -6.63 -4.04
N ALA A 149 8.80 -5.69 -3.71
CA ALA A 149 8.84 -4.91 -2.49
C ALA A 149 7.52 -5.04 -1.74
N PHE A 150 7.57 -4.88 -0.42
CA PHE A 150 6.38 -4.82 0.44
C PHE A 150 6.24 -3.40 0.96
N GLU A 151 5.06 -2.81 0.77
CA GLU A 151 4.71 -1.49 1.26
C GLU A 151 3.88 -1.62 2.53
N ILE A 152 4.23 -0.84 3.54
CA ILE A 152 3.53 -0.76 4.82
C ILE A 152 3.24 0.69 5.13
N THR A 153 2.07 0.98 5.68
CA THR A 153 1.69 2.36 6.04
C THR A 153 2.34 2.81 7.35
N GLU A 154 2.46 4.13 7.51
CA GLU A 154 3.01 4.76 8.72
C GLU A 154 2.19 4.51 10.00
N SER A 155 0.90 4.14 9.89
CA SER A 155 -0.02 3.94 11.02
C SER A 155 0.36 2.73 11.88
N LEU A 156 1.49 2.85 12.58
CA LEU A 156 2.06 1.81 13.44
C LEU A 156 1.48 1.89 14.86
N ASN A 157 0.73 0.86 15.27
CA ASN A 157 0.43 0.67 16.68
C ASN A 157 1.69 0.18 17.41
N ALA A 158 2.11 0.91 18.45
CA ALA A 158 3.31 0.61 19.23
C ALA A 158 3.32 -0.80 19.86
N GLU A 159 2.15 -1.42 20.04
CA GLU A 159 1.99 -2.69 20.77
C GLU A 159 2.64 -3.91 20.11
N HIS A 160 2.89 -3.90 18.78
CA HIS A 160 3.42 -5.04 18.02
C HIS A 160 4.69 -4.75 17.22
N LEU A 161 5.37 -3.65 17.50
CA LEU A 161 6.52 -3.20 16.70
C LEU A 161 7.66 -4.22 16.62
N ASP A 162 7.98 -4.91 17.70
CA ASP A 162 9.04 -5.91 17.71
C ASP A 162 8.68 -7.13 16.85
N GLU A 163 7.43 -7.60 16.91
CA GLU A 163 6.95 -8.71 16.08
C GLU A 163 6.96 -8.33 14.58
N ILE A 164 6.47 -7.14 14.27
CA ILE A 164 6.48 -6.60 12.91
C ILE A 164 7.90 -6.47 12.39
N ARG A 165 8.81 -5.87 13.16
CA ARG A 165 10.22 -5.75 12.81
C ARG A 165 10.82 -7.11 12.47
N ASP A 166 10.58 -8.12 13.31
CA ASP A 166 11.16 -9.46 13.12
C ASP A 166 10.62 -10.14 11.85
N ILE A 167 9.34 -9.95 11.52
CA ILE A 167 8.73 -10.47 10.29
C ILE A 167 9.29 -9.74 9.06
N LEU A 168 9.34 -8.41 9.09
CA LEU A 168 9.88 -7.60 8.00
C LEU A 168 11.36 -7.89 7.75
N GLN A 169 12.15 -8.10 8.84
CA GLN A 169 13.55 -8.47 8.73
C GLN A 169 13.74 -9.80 8.01
N LYS A 170 12.90 -10.80 8.30
CA LYS A 170 12.94 -12.09 7.58
C LYS A 170 12.71 -11.93 6.09
N PHE A 171 11.78 -11.06 5.68
CA PHE A 171 11.56 -10.79 4.26
C PHE A 171 12.74 -10.04 3.64
N ARG A 172 13.30 -9.07 4.35
CA ARG A 172 14.47 -8.32 3.88
C ARG A 172 15.70 -9.22 3.72
N ASP A 173 15.90 -10.19 4.60
CA ASP A 173 16.99 -11.18 4.50
C ASP A 173 16.86 -12.08 3.25
N LEU A 174 15.66 -12.22 2.70
CA LEU A 174 15.40 -12.87 1.42
C LEU A 174 15.65 -11.97 0.21
N GLY A 175 16.03 -10.69 0.42
CA GLY A 175 16.25 -9.70 -0.63
C GLY A 175 15.01 -8.87 -1.00
N ILE A 176 13.86 -9.09 -0.35
CA ILE A 176 12.65 -8.30 -0.56
C ILE A 176 12.85 -6.91 0.05
N LYS A 177 12.51 -5.86 -0.69
CA LYS A 177 12.60 -4.49 -0.21
C LYS A 177 11.38 -4.11 0.61
N ILE A 178 11.60 -3.32 1.67
CA ILE A 178 10.51 -2.82 2.52
C ILE A 178 10.37 -1.31 2.30
N TYR A 179 9.17 -0.88 1.93
CA TYR A 179 8.80 0.51 1.69
C TYR A 179 7.88 0.98 2.82
N LEU A 180 8.14 2.18 3.33
CA LEU A 180 7.22 2.89 4.20
C LEU A 180 6.39 3.83 3.37
N ASP A 181 5.07 3.65 3.39
CA ASP A 181 4.12 4.43 2.62
C ASP A 181 3.46 5.55 3.45
N ASP A 182 2.86 6.53 2.75
CA ASP A 182 2.10 7.65 3.32
C ASP A 182 2.88 8.51 4.32
N PHE A 183 4.23 8.59 4.22
CA PHE A 183 5.01 9.39 5.17
C PHE A 183 4.63 10.87 5.10
N GLY A 184 4.23 11.40 6.27
CA GLY A 184 3.85 12.81 6.44
C GLY A 184 2.34 13.06 6.50
N THR A 185 1.49 12.05 6.37
CA THR A 185 0.03 12.20 6.50
C THR A 185 -0.47 12.17 7.94
N GLY A 186 0.37 11.72 8.89
CA GLY A 186 0.00 11.52 10.27
C GLY A 186 1.04 12.01 11.28
N TYR A 187 1.00 11.42 12.47
CA TYR A 187 2.00 11.64 13.52
C TYR A 187 3.19 10.72 13.30
N SER A 188 4.10 11.10 12.40
CA SER A 188 5.31 10.34 12.12
C SER A 188 6.17 10.18 13.38
N ASN A 189 6.29 8.95 13.87
CA ASN A 189 7.24 8.65 14.93
C ASN A 189 8.58 8.22 14.29
N LEU A 190 9.53 9.14 14.23
CA LEU A 190 10.86 8.87 13.67
C LEU A 190 11.59 7.70 14.37
N GLU A 191 11.30 7.45 15.65
CA GLU A 191 11.85 6.33 16.38
C GLU A 191 11.36 4.99 15.78
N HIS A 192 10.09 4.89 15.40
CA HIS A 192 9.55 3.70 14.76
C HIS A 192 10.22 3.44 13.40
N ILE A 193 10.41 4.50 12.60
CA ILE A 193 11.04 4.39 11.28
C ILE A 193 12.48 3.87 11.40
N THR A 194 13.25 4.38 12.37
CA THR A 194 14.64 3.95 12.56
C THR A 194 14.78 2.54 13.12
N ASN A 195 13.75 2.02 13.77
CA ASN A 195 13.75 0.67 14.36
C ASN A 195 13.24 -0.42 13.39
N LEU A 196 12.57 -0.04 12.30
CA LEU A 196 12.08 -0.98 11.30
C LEU A 196 13.09 -1.14 10.15
N PRO A 197 13.15 -2.32 9.52
CA PRO A 197 14.08 -2.61 8.42
C PRO A 197 13.59 -2.00 7.09
N ILE A 198 13.36 -0.68 7.07
CA ILE A 198 12.89 0.07 5.92
C ILE A 198 14.04 0.30 4.93
N ASP A 199 13.78 0.19 3.64
CA ASP A 199 14.71 0.51 2.55
C ASP A 199 14.36 1.82 1.84
N VAL A 200 13.04 2.10 1.69
CA VAL A 200 12.51 3.26 0.96
C VAL A 200 11.44 3.93 1.78
N ILE A 201 11.44 5.26 1.82
CA ILE A 201 10.38 6.08 2.42
C ILE A 201 9.65 6.81 1.28
N LYS A 202 8.33 6.64 1.19
CA LYS A 202 7.47 7.32 0.23
C LYS A 202 6.90 8.58 0.90
N PHE A 203 7.28 9.73 0.37
CA PHE A 203 6.74 11.02 0.80
C PHE A 203 5.39 11.23 0.13
N ASP A 204 4.35 11.31 0.95
CA ASP A 204 2.99 11.53 0.47
C ASP A 204 2.84 12.84 -0.29
N LYS A 205 1.91 12.87 -1.23
CA LYS A 205 1.57 14.05 -2.03
C LYS A 205 1.31 15.30 -1.18
N SER A 206 0.64 15.18 -0.04
CA SER A 206 0.32 16.32 0.83
C SER A 206 1.58 16.99 1.39
N LEU A 207 2.61 16.19 1.71
CA LEU A 207 3.91 16.69 2.14
C LEU A 207 4.65 17.41 1.00
N VAL A 208 4.62 16.83 -0.21
CA VAL A 208 5.19 17.44 -1.41
C VAL A 208 4.50 18.75 -1.75
N ASP A 209 3.18 18.79 -1.77
CA ASP A 209 2.38 20.00 -2.04
C ASP A 209 2.67 21.09 -0.99
N SER A 210 2.81 20.70 0.28
CA SER A 210 3.10 21.64 1.35
C SER A 210 4.41 22.43 1.14
N SER A 211 5.40 21.82 0.49
CA SER A 211 6.67 22.46 0.16
C SER A 211 6.52 23.68 -0.75
N GLY A 212 5.43 23.76 -1.50
CA GLY A 212 5.07 24.88 -2.36
C GLY A 212 4.39 26.06 -1.65
N TYR A 213 3.91 25.87 -0.40
CA TYR A 213 3.12 26.90 0.28
C TYR A 213 3.96 27.98 0.98
N SER A 214 5.15 27.66 1.42
CA SER A 214 6.03 28.61 2.11
C SER A 214 7.49 28.15 2.09
N GLU A 215 8.42 29.13 2.16
CA GLU A 215 9.85 28.84 2.34
C GLU A 215 10.12 27.95 3.57
N ARG A 216 9.34 28.13 4.63
CA ARG A 216 9.49 27.33 5.86
C ARG A 216 9.14 25.86 5.63
N SER A 217 8.03 25.60 4.91
CA SER A 217 7.64 24.24 4.54
C SER A 217 8.61 23.59 3.58
N LYS A 218 9.14 24.37 2.62
CA LYS A 218 10.19 23.92 1.72
C LYS A 218 11.43 23.45 2.49
N TYR A 219 11.97 24.30 3.37
CA TYR A 219 13.13 23.92 4.19
C TYR A 219 12.86 22.71 5.09
N LEU A 220 11.63 22.51 5.55
CA LEU A 220 11.26 21.33 6.33
C LEU A 220 11.38 20.05 5.48
N VAL A 221 10.79 20.03 4.30
CA VAL A 221 10.83 18.87 3.39
C VAL A 221 12.25 18.58 2.92
N GLU A 222 13.03 19.61 2.53
CA GLU A 222 14.43 19.47 2.16
C GLU A 222 15.29 18.92 3.31
N GLY A 223 15.06 19.42 4.53
CA GLY A 223 15.74 18.96 5.74
C GLY A 223 15.46 17.50 6.05
N MET A 224 14.19 17.08 5.98
CA MET A 224 13.80 15.68 6.16
C MET A 224 14.40 14.78 5.07
N SER A 225 14.35 15.22 3.82
CA SER A 225 14.95 14.48 2.69
C SER A 225 16.44 14.27 2.89
N SER A 226 17.16 15.32 3.24
CA SER A 226 18.60 15.27 3.50
C SER A 226 18.93 14.35 4.69
N MET A 227 18.13 14.43 5.77
CA MET A 227 18.28 13.57 6.94
C MET A 227 18.12 12.09 6.57
N PHE A 228 17.01 11.72 5.94
CA PHE A 228 16.74 10.33 5.57
C PHE A 228 17.78 9.78 4.59
N HIS A 229 18.19 10.57 3.61
CA HIS A 229 19.25 10.20 2.68
C HIS A 229 20.59 9.97 3.41
N THR A 230 20.95 10.84 4.36
CA THR A 230 22.20 10.73 5.14
C THR A 230 22.26 9.45 5.97
N ILE A 231 21.12 9.01 6.53
CA ILE A 231 21.05 7.76 7.30
C ILE A 231 20.79 6.52 6.44
N GLY A 232 20.73 6.68 5.10
CA GLY A 232 20.79 5.57 4.14
C GLY A 232 19.46 5.09 3.56
N TYR A 233 18.37 5.82 3.76
CA TYR A 233 17.10 5.52 3.10
C TYR A 233 17.08 6.02 1.65
N GLN A 234 16.42 5.26 0.78
CA GLN A 234 15.99 5.77 -0.52
C GLN A 234 14.67 6.52 -0.35
N LEU A 235 14.48 7.58 -1.15
CA LEU A 235 13.25 8.38 -1.09
C LEU A 235 12.47 8.23 -2.38
N LEU A 236 11.14 8.17 -2.25
CA LEU A 236 10.18 8.22 -3.33
C LEU A 236 9.20 9.36 -3.02
N TYR A 237 8.95 10.22 -3.99
CA TYR A 237 8.01 11.33 -3.85
C TYR A 237 6.75 11.03 -4.66
N GLU A 238 5.61 11.15 -4.02
CA GLU A 238 4.31 10.97 -4.66
C GLU A 238 3.71 12.30 -5.13
N GLY A 239 2.76 12.23 -6.06
CA GLY A 239 2.04 13.39 -6.53
C GLY A 239 2.86 14.38 -7.36
N ILE A 240 3.99 13.95 -7.94
CA ILE A 240 4.76 14.78 -8.87
C ILE A 240 4.01 14.83 -10.21
N GLU A 241 3.30 15.94 -10.45
CA GLU A 241 2.45 16.10 -11.63
C GLU A 241 3.05 17.10 -12.65
N THR A 242 3.94 17.98 -12.19
CA THR A 242 4.51 19.05 -13.00
C THR A 242 6.03 19.16 -12.88
N ALA A 243 6.69 19.80 -13.87
CA ALA A 243 8.12 20.07 -13.80
C ALA A 243 8.52 20.91 -12.56
N PRO A 244 7.76 21.94 -12.12
CA PRO A 244 8.03 22.61 -10.85
C PRO A 244 7.97 21.71 -9.63
N ASP A 245 7.09 20.70 -9.59
CA ASP A 245 7.05 19.74 -8.48
C ASP A 245 8.32 18.91 -8.45
N GLN A 246 8.75 18.44 -9.62
CA GLN A 246 9.99 17.69 -9.76
C GLN A 246 11.22 18.52 -9.33
N GLU A 247 11.32 19.77 -9.74
CA GLU A 247 12.42 20.66 -9.35
C GLU A 247 12.49 20.88 -7.84
N ARG A 248 11.34 20.98 -7.16
CA ARG A 248 11.28 21.13 -5.69
C ARG A 248 11.77 19.90 -4.92
N CYS A 249 11.62 18.70 -5.49
CA CYS A 249 11.96 17.45 -4.81
C CYS A 249 13.35 16.95 -5.11
N ILE A 250 13.94 17.34 -6.24
CA ILE A 250 15.22 16.80 -6.77
C ILE A 250 16.34 17.86 -6.77
N GLY A 251 15.97 19.15 -6.58
CA GLY A 251 16.85 20.34 -6.64
C GLY A 251 17.83 20.53 -5.51
#